data_531e3d938507796ef551ca72f5587160
#
_entry.id   531e3d938507796ef551ca72f5587160
#
_cell.length_a   1.000
_cell.length_b   1.000
_cell.length_c   1.000
_cell.angle_alpha   90.00
_cell.angle_beta   90.00
_cell.angle_gamma   90.00
#
_symmetry.space_group_name_H-M   'P 1'
#
loop_
_entity.id
_entity.type
_entity.pdbx_description
1 polymer ?
#
loop_
_entity_poly.entity_id
_entity_poly.type
_entity_poly.pdbx_seq_one_letter_code
_entity_poly.pdbx_strand_id
1 'polypeptide(L)'
;YWREWDVRRYAYWSVFQGSMGHTYGDNSIQQFFHTPTIPGSFGVRYTWQDSLHHVGSEQMGILKDLMESVDYQSGHEATALLLSPQGKKYRRISAFAGNDFLFAYTYLGEAFTLSLTPYAGRRLTVSWFNPVSGRESFLMDATGKESIAVKPVKRFTPDNDWVLVVRAE
;
A
#
# COMPACT_ATOMS: atom_id res chain seq x y z
N TYR A 1 -6.36 -6.38 -19.27
CA TYR A 1 -6.91 -5.36 -18.37
C TYR A 1 -6.28 -5.48 -17.00
N TRP A 2 -5.94 -4.35 -16.41
CA TRP A 2 -5.53 -4.29 -15.02
C TRP A 2 -6.75 -4.52 -14.13
N ARG A 3 -6.54 -5.25 -13.06
CA ARG A 3 -7.51 -5.46 -12.01
C ARG A 3 -7.19 -4.55 -10.82
N GLU A 4 -8.12 -4.44 -9.88
CA GLU A 4 -7.97 -3.66 -8.66
C GLU A 4 -6.67 -3.96 -7.90
N TRP A 5 -6.25 -5.23 -7.82
CA TRP A 5 -4.99 -5.60 -7.18
C TRP A 5 -3.74 -5.16 -7.97
N ASP A 6 -3.82 -5.02 -9.31
CA ASP A 6 -2.74 -4.49 -10.12
C ASP A 6 -2.57 -2.99 -9.85
N VAL A 7 -3.68 -2.24 -9.86
CA VAL A 7 -3.71 -0.81 -9.56
C VAL A 7 -3.14 -0.56 -8.17
N ARG A 8 -3.65 -1.27 -7.17
CA ARG A 8 -3.23 -1.16 -5.77
C ARG A 8 -1.73 -1.44 -5.61
N ARG A 9 -1.23 -2.53 -6.19
CA ARG A 9 0.19 -2.89 -6.14
C ARG A 9 1.09 -1.77 -6.65
N TYR A 10 0.78 -1.23 -7.81
CA TYR A 10 1.60 -0.17 -8.40
C TYR A 10 1.50 1.13 -7.62
N ALA A 11 0.35 1.46 -7.07
CA ALA A 11 0.16 2.64 -6.23
C ALA A 11 1.04 2.57 -4.97
N TYR A 12 0.95 1.48 -4.20
CA TYR A 12 1.77 1.29 -3.00
C TYR A 12 3.27 1.24 -3.32
N TRP A 13 3.67 0.54 -4.39
CA TRP A 13 5.08 0.53 -4.79
C TRP A 13 5.59 1.91 -5.18
N SER A 14 4.80 2.69 -5.92
CA SER A 14 5.20 4.04 -6.32
C SER A 14 5.34 4.96 -5.12
N VAL A 15 4.31 5.06 -4.30
CA VAL A 15 4.28 5.97 -3.15
C VAL A 15 5.36 5.60 -2.12
N PHE A 16 5.49 4.32 -1.79
CA PHE A 16 6.50 3.87 -0.80
C PHE A 16 7.94 3.86 -1.34
N GLN A 17 8.13 4.13 -2.62
CA GLN A 17 9.45 4.41 -3.21
C GLN A 17 9.73 5.91 -3.36
N GLY A 18 8.92 6.76 -2.74
CA GLY A 18 9.15 8.19 -2.70
C GLY A 18 8.57 8.97 -3.88
N SER A 19 7.66 8.38 -4.66
CA SER A 19 6.92 9.15 -5.66
C SER A 19 6.02 10.18 -4.97
N MET A 20 5.89 11.37 -5.56
CA MET A 20 5.05 12.46 -5.03
C MET A 20 3.56 12.11 -4.98
N GLY A 21 3.15 11.01 -5.60
CA GLY A 21 1.77 10.54 -5.62
C GLY A 21 1.54 9.46 -6.66
N HIS A 22 0.28 9.10 -6.80
CA HIS A 22 -0.19 8.13 -7.79
C HIS A 22 -1.48 8.62 -8.41
N THR A 23 -1.59 8.52 -9.73
CA THR A 23 -2.82 8.87 -10.46
C THR A 23 -3.54 7.59 -10.85
N TYR A 24 -4.75 7.42 -10.34
CA TYR A 24 -5.68 6.41 -10.83
C TYR A 24 -6.30 6.88 -12.14
N GLY A 25 -6.30 6.02 -13.14
CA GLY A 25 -6.96 6.29 -14.42
C GLY A 25 -7.93 5.18 -14.78
N ASP A 26 -9.16 5.55 -15.09
CA ASP A 26 -10.14 4.67 -15.68
C ASP A 26 -10.47 5.12 -17.10
N ASN A 27 -10.36 4.19 -18.05
CA ASN A 27 -10.51 4.48 -19.46
C ASN A 27 -11.93 4.98 -19.82
N SER A 28 -12.94 4.48 -19.12
CA SER A 28 -14.32 4.92 -19.30
C SER A 28 -14.51 6.37 -18.88
N ILE A 29 -13.88 6.78 -17.77
CA ILE A 29 -13.94 8.15 -17.25
C ILE A 29 -13.15 9.09 -18.16
N GLN A 30 -11.96 8.69 -18.61
CA GLN A 30 -11.13 9.51 -19.50
C GLN A 30 -11.82 9.85 -20.82
N GLN A 31 -12.68 8.95 -21.33
CA GLN A 31 -13.43 9.11 -22.57
C GLN A 31 -14.85 9.65 -22.37
N PHE A 32 -15.30 9.82 -21.11
CA PHE A 32 -16.70 10.06 -20.79
C PHE A 32 -17.64 9.06 -21.50
N PHE A 33 -17.22 7.78 -21.55
CA PHE A 33 -17.95 6.75 -22.25
C PHE A 33 -19.33 6.52 -21.61
N HIS A 34 -20.40 6.78 -22.35
CA HIS A 34 -21.75 6.81 -21.79
C HIS A 34 -22.75 5.88 -22.50
N THR A 35 -22.37 5.32 -23.65
CA THR A 35 -23.27 4.41 -24.37
C THR A 35 -22.50 3.29 -25.07
N PRO A 36 -22.91 2.04 -24.89
CA PRO A 36 -22.32 0.90 -25.59
C PRO A 36 -22.63 0.86 -27.08
N THR A 37 -23.55 1.71 -27.60
CA THR A 37 -23.89 1.78 -29.02
C THR A 37 -22.84 2.49 -29.86
N ILE A 38 -21.97 3.30 -29.22
CA ILE A 38 -20.83 3.96 -29.87
C ILE A 38 -19.56 3.24 -29.37
N PRO A 39 -18.76 2.65 -30.27
CA PRO A 39 -17.54 1.99 -29.85
C PRO A 39 -16.59 2.97 -29.12
N GLY A 40 -16.24 2.65 -27.88
CA GLY A 40 -15.20 3.36 -27.17
C GLY A 40 -13.81 2.88 -27.57
N SER A 41 -12.79 3.69 -27.34
CA SER A 41 -11.39 3.34 -27.58
C SER A 41 -10.83 2.41 -26.49
N PHE A 42 -9.78 1.65 -26.85
CA PHE A 42 -9.03 0.79 -25.92
C PHE A 42 -9.89 -0.24 -25.15
N GLY A 43 -10.99 -0.69 -25.78
CA GLY A 43 -11.82 -1.77 -25.25
C GLY A 43 -12.58 -1.42 -23.98
N VAL A 44 -13.00 -0.17 -23.81
CA VAL A 44 -13.86 0.25 -22.71
C VAL A 44 -15.16 -0.59 -22.69
N ARG A 45 -15.64 -0.93 -21.48
CA ARG A 45 -16.78 -1.85 -21.30
C ARG A 45 -17.91 -1.28 -20.45
N TYR A 46 -17.60 -0.35 -19.58
CA TYR A 46 -18.52 0.24 -18.60
C TYR A 46 -18.74 1.70 -18.94
N THR A 47 -19.88 2.24 -18.54
CA THR A 47 -20.09 3.69 -18.62
C THR A 47 -19.18 4.43 -17.63
N TRP A 48 -18.93 5.72 -17.87
CA TRP A 48 -18.14 6.50 -16.93
C TRP A 48 -18.82 6.61 -15.56
N GLN A 49 -20.17 6.60 -15.53
CA GLN A 49 -20.94 6.61 -14.29
C GLN A 49 -20.69 5.33 -13.46
N ASP A 50 -20.75 4.15 -14.11
CA ASP A 50 -20.48 2.88 -13.44
C ASP A 50 -19.03 2.79 -12.96
N SER A 51 -18.09 3.41 -13.70
CA SER A 51 -16.67 3.38 -13.41
C SER A 51 -16.25 4.26 -12.24
N LEU A 52 -17.07 5.21 -11.82
CA LEU A 52 -16.80 6.03 -10.61
C LEU A 52 -16.70 5.19 -9.34
N HIS A 53 -17.38 4.04 -9.31
CA HIS A 53 -17.46 3.16 -8.14
C HIS A 53 -16.65 1.85 -8.34
N HIS A 54 -15.70 1.83 -9.27
CA HIS A 54 -14.82 0.69 -9.42
C HIS A 54 -13.97 0.51 -8.16
N VAL A 55 -13.85 -0.74 -7.71
CA VAL A 55 -13.11 -1.13 -6.49
C VAL A 55 -11.68 -0.55 -6.47
N GLY A 56 -11.01 -0.48 -7.63
CA GLY A 56 -9.69 0.11 -7.73
C GLY A 56 -9.67 1.61 -7.36
N SER A 57 -10.70 2.36 -7.72
CA SER A 57 -10.86 3.78 -7.34
C SER A 57 -11.03 3.93 -5.82
N GLU A 58 -11.93 3.14 -5.24
CA GLU A 58 -12.19 3.17 -3.79
C GLU A 58 -10.92 2.82 -2.99
N GLN A 59 -10.15 1.83 -3.46
CA GLN A 59 -8.90 1.43 -2.80
C GLN A 59 -7.78 2.48 -2.89
N MET A 60 -7.84 3.41 -3.83
CA MET A 60 -6.93 4.57 -3.83
C MET A 60 -7.27 5.55 -2.70
N GLY A 61 -8.55 5.69 -2.34
CA GLY A 61 -8.98 6.39 -1.14
C GLY A 61 -8.37 5.79 0.13
N ILE A 62 -8.38 4.45 0.23
CA ILE A 62 -7.76 3.73 1.37
C ILE A 62 -6.25 4.02 1.48
N LEU A 63 -5.52 4.04 0.37
CA LEU A 63 -4.11 4.44 0.37
C LEU A 63 -3.92 5.90 0.83
N LYS A 64 -4.75 6.81 0.31
CA LYS A 64 -4.74 8.21 0.70
C LYS A 64 -4.94 8.36 2.21
N ASP A 65 -5.97 7.72 2.76
CA ASP A 65 -6.29 7.78 4.19
C ASP A 65 -5.14 7.23 5.05
N LEU A 66 -4.49 6.15 4.62
CA LEU A 66 -3.30 5.63 5.29
C LEU A 66 -2.16 6.66 5.30
N MET A 67 -1.87 7.28 4.16
CA MET A 67 -0.80 8.28 4.07
C MET A 67 -1.11 9.51 4.93
N GLU A 68 -2.35 10.00 4.90
CA GLU A 68 -2.79 11.16 5.68
C GLU A 68 -2.94 10.87 7.18
N SER A 69 -2.87 9.61 7.61
CA SER A 69 -2.90 9.22 9.03
C SER A 69 -1.60 9.52 9.79
N VAL A 70 -0.55 9.96 9.09
CA VAL A 70 0.77 10.29 9.62
C VAL A 70 1.32 11.57 8.98
N ASP A 71 2.38 12.14 9.53
CA ASP A 71 3.13 13.22 8.86
C ASP A 71 3.91 12.67 7.66
N TYR A 72 3.20 12.35 6.58
CA TYR A 72 3.80 11.77 5.38
C TYR A 72 4.79 12.72 4.68
N GLN A 73 4.73 14.01 4.95
CA GLN A 73 5.66 15.00 4.38
C GLN A 73 7.08 14.81 4.92
N SER A 74 7.24 14.27 6.12
CA SER A 74 8.54 13.85 6.65
C SER A 74 9.05 12.53 6.03
N GLY A 75 8.20 11.86 5.25
CA GLY A 75 8.44 10.52 4.74
C GLY A 75 9.43 10.47 3.57
N HIS A 76 10.15 9.39 3.51
CA HIS A 76 11.10 9.06 2.44
C HIS A 76 11.16 7.55 2.21
N GLU A 77 11.72 7.14 1.09
CA GLU A 77 12.02 5.75 0.78
C GLU A 77 12.94 5.16 1.85
N ALA A 78 12.60 3.99 2.39
CA ALA A 78 13.25 3.41 3.56
C ALA A 78 13.62 1.93 3.39
N THR A 79 13.88 1.48 2.16
CA THR A 79 14.28 0.09 1.89
C THR A 79 15.56 -0.32 2.64
N ALA A 80 16.43 0.63 2.97
CA ALA A 80 17.62 0.39 3.79
C ALA A 80 17.29 -0.13 5.21
N LEU A 81 16.07 0.06 5.70
CA LEU A 81 15.61 -0.51 6.97
C LEU A 81 15.18 -1.99 6.86
N LEU A 82 15.10 -2.56 5.66
CA LEU A 82 14.89 -4.00 5.49
C LEU A 82 16.18 -4.76 5.80
N LEU A 83 16.14 -5.59 6.84
CA LEU A 83 17.23 -6.50 7.21
C LEU A 83 17.18 -7.84 6.49
N SER A 84 16.05 -8.15 5.88
CA SER A 84 15.86 -9.29 4.97
C SER A 84 16.01 -8.83 3.51
N PRO A 85 16.22 -9.75 2.55
CA PRO A 85 16.25 -9.40 1.14
C PRO A 85 14.96 -8.68 0.71
N GLN A 86 15.08 -7.58 -0.01
CA GLN A 86 13.93 -6.82 -0.54
C GLN A 86 13.00 -7.65 -1.43
N GLY A 87 13.53 -8.68 -2.06
CA GLY A 87 12.83 -9.45 -3.07
C GLY A 87 12.83 -8.78 -4.45
N LYS A 88 12.32 -9.51 -5.44
CA LYS A 88 12.24 -9.04 -6.84
C LYS A 88 10.82 -9.23 -7.38
N LYS A 89 10.44 -8.42 -8.36
CA LYS A 89 9.12 -8.50 -9.02
C LYS A 89 8.00 -8.45 -7.96
N TYR A 90 7.07 -9.40 -8.00
CA TYR A 90 5.92 -9.46 -7.10
C TYR A 90 6.27 -9.77 -5.63
N ARG A 91 7.48 -10.26 -5.36
CA ARG A 91 7.98 -10.49 -3.99
C ARG A 91 8.65 -9.27 -3.38
N ARG A 92 8.73 -8.17 -4.12
CA ARG A 92 9.35 -6.93 -3.65
C ARG A 92 8.61 -6.39 -2.45
N ILE A 93 9.38 -6.01 -1.43
CA ILE A 93 8.91 -5.26 -0.26
C ILE A 93 9.35 -3.82 -0.45
N SER A 94 8.43 -2.88 -0.27
CA SER A 94 8.70 -1.45 -0.30
C SER A 94 8.49 -0.87 1.07
N ALA A 95 9.42 -0.06 1.55
CA ALA A 95 9.33 0.60 2.84
C ALA A 95 9.38 2.11 2.69
N PHE A 96 8.60 2.81 3.51
CA PHE A 96 8.48 4.27 3.56
C PHE A 96 8.44 4.70 5.01
N ALA A 97 9.30 5.62 5.42
CA ALA A 97 9.46 6.00 6.81
C ALA A 97 9.53 7.51 6.97
N GLY A 98 8.98 8.01 8.05
CA GLY A 98 9.06 9.40 8.47
C GLY A 98 9.53 9.52 9.91
N ASN A 99 9.34 10.69 10.50
CA ASN A 99 9.81 10.99 11.86
C ASN A 99 9.16 10.09 12.93
N ASP A 100 7.91 9.69 12.74
CA ASP A 100 7.09 9.00 13.75
C ASP A 100 6.38 7.74 13.21
N PHE A 101 6.73 7.30 12.00
CA PHE A 101 6.13 6.13 11.38
C PHE A 101 7.10 5.37 10.47
N LEU A 102 6.80 4.08 10.28
CA LEU A 102 7.41 3.23 9.26
C LEU A 102 6.34 2.32 8.65
N PHE A 103 6.16 2.39 7.34
CA PHE A 103 5.29 1.53 6.56
C PHE A 103 6.12 0.55 5.74
N ALA A 104 5.69 -0.71 5.66
CA ALA A 104 6.29 -1.69 4.76
C ALA A 104 5.20 -2.49 4.04
N TYR A 105 5.19 -2.40 2.72
CA TYR A 105 4.22 -3.08 1.86
C TYR A 105 4.80 -4.35 1.27
N THR A 106 4.04 -5.44 1.39
CA THR A 106 4.30 -6.74 0.74
C THR A 106 3.10 -7.15 -0.10
N TYR A 107 3.29 -7.36 -1.40
CA TYR A 107 2.20 -7.74 -2.30
C TYR A 107 1.77 -9.19 -2.15
N LEU A 108 2.71 -10.11 -1.96
CA LEU A 108 2.41 -11.54 -1.83
C LEU A 108 2.32 -12.03 -0.38
N GLY A 109 2.35 -11.14 0.60
CA GLY A 109 2.37 -11.53 2.01
C GLY A 109 3.66 -12.26 2.41
N GLU A 110 4.80 -11.88 1.82
CA GLU A 110 6.10 -12.44 2.18
C GLU A 110 6.49 -12.01 3.60
N ALA A 111 7.23 -12.89 4.27
CA ALA A 111 7.85 -12.56 5.55
C ALA A 111 9.06 -11.64 5.34
N PHE A 112 9.30 -10.72 6.26
CA PHE A 112 10.44 -9.83 6.22
C PHE A 112 10.86 -9.40 7.62
N THR A 113 12.07 -8.83 7.72
CA THR A 113 12.62 -8.28 8.96
C THR A 113 12.92 -6.79 8.74
N LEU A 114 12.51 -5.96 9.68
CA LEU A 114 12.74 -4.51 9.66
C LEU A 114 13.59 -4.07 10.85
N SER A 115 14.50 -3.14 10.61
CA SER A 115 15.19 -2.37 11.65
C SER A 115 14.24 -1.31 12.21
N LEU A 116 14.25 -1.15 13.52
CA LEU A 116 13.55 -0.11 14.26
C LEU A 116 14.52 0.89 14.90
N THR A 117 15.81 0.79 14.61
CA THR A 117 16.86 1.63 15.20
C THR A 117 16.63 3.13 15.07
N PRO A 118 16.00 3.67 13.98
CA PRO A 118 15.69 5.10 13.90
C PRO A 118 14.72 5.59 14.98
N TYR A 119 13.97 4.68 15.59
CA TYR A 119 12.96 4.98 16.60
C TYR A 119 13.35 4.51 18.01
N ALA A 120 14.64 4.27 18.23
CA ALA A 120 15.16 3.83 19.54
C ALA A 120 14.77 4.81 20.66
N GLY A 121 14.34 4.25 21.79
CA GLY A 121 13.92 5.04 22.96
C GLY A 121 12.48 5.56 22.90
N ARG A 122 11.75 5.32 21.81
CA ARG A 122 10.34 5.69 21.68
C ARG A 122 9.42 4.50 21.96
N ARG A 123 8.18 4.79 22.31
CA ARG A 123 7.12 3.77 22.37
C ARG A 123 6.73 3.39 20.94
N LEU A 124 6.72 2.10 20.64
CA LEU A 124 6.45 1.58 19.30
C LEU A 124 5.26 0.65 19.29
N THR A 125 4.24 0.99 18.48
CA THR A 125 3.12 0.10 18.18
C THR A 125 3.23 -0.43 16.77
N VAL A 126 2.93 -1.71 16.60
CA VAL A 126 2.98 -2.39 15.28
C VAL A 126 1.64 -3.01 14.96
N SER A 127 1.16 -2.78 13.75
CA SER A 127 -0.12 -3.28 13.27
C SER A 127 -0.01 -3.79 11.84
N TRP A 128 -0.92 -4.70 11.45
CA TRP A 128 -1.17 -5.02 10.06
C TRP A 128 -2.34 -4.20 9.52
N PHE A 129 -2.10 -3.49 8.43
CA PHE A 129 -3.11 -2.77 7.68
C PHE A 129 -3.48 -3.56 6.42
N ASN A 130 -4.77 -3.72 6.20
CA ASN A 130 -5.33 -4.38 5.03
C ASN A 130 -5.65 -3.35 3.93
N PRO A 131 -4.89 -3.29 2.83
CA PRO A 131 -5.09 -2.29 1.80
C PRO A 131 -6.36 -2.48 0.95
N VAL A 132 -7.05 -3.61 1.12
CA VAL A 132 -8.35 -3.87 0.46
C VAL A 132 -9.51 -3.22 1.22
N SER A 133 -9.44 -3.23 2.56
CA SER A 133 -10.56 -2.81 3.41
C SER A 133 -10.27 -1.59 4.28
N GLY A 134 -9.04 -1.11 4.33
CA GLY A 134 -8.61 -0.04 5.23
C GLY A 134 -8.54 -0.44 6.71
N ARG A 135 -8.77 -1.70 7.04
CA ARG A 135 -8.75 -2.17 8.45
C ARG A 135 -7.33 -2.34 8.95
N GLU A 136 -7.07 -1.75 10.11
CA GLU A 136 -5.84 -1.95 10.86
C GLU A 136 -6.08 -2.90 12.04
N SER A 137 -5.14 -3.82 12.26
CA SER A 137 -5.19 -4.82 13.33
C SER A 137 -3.89 -4.81 14.11
N PHE A 138 -3.96 -4.53 15.40
CA PHE A 138 -2.80 -4.53 16.29
C PHE A 138 -2.08 -5.88 16.25
N LEU A 139 -0.77 -5.84 16.13
CA LEU A 139 0.10 -7.02 16.12
C LEU A 139 0.90 -7.15 17.41
N MET A 140 1.64 -6.10 17.78
CA MET A 140 2.49 -6.13 18.98
C MET A 140 2.93 -4.74 19.41
N ASP A 141 3.37 -4.63 20.66
CA ASP A 141 4.24 -3.57 21.15
C ASP A 141 5.70 -3.93 20.83
N ALA A 142 6.40 -3.04 20.17
CA ALA A 142 7.80 -3.23 19.79
C ALA A 142 8.75 -2.28 20.52
N THR A 143 8.29 -1.64 21.58
CA THR A 143 9.09 -0.73 22.41
C THR A 143 10.37 -1.42 22.90
N GLY A 144 11.49 -0.77 22.71
CA GLY A 144 12.82 -1.29 23.09
C GLY A 144 13.38 -2.37 22.16
N LYS A 145 12.70 -2.70 21.06
CA LYS A 145 13.24 -3.64 20.06
C LYS A 145 14.06 -2.90 19.02
N GLU A 146 15.21 -3.46 18.66
CA GLU A 146 16.04 -2.94 17.56
C GLU A 146 15.54 -3.40 16.18
N SER A 147 14.84 -4.52 16.14
CA SER A 147 14.27 -5.08 14.90
C SER A 147 13.07 -5.97 15.18
N ILE A 148 12.26 -6.19 14.16
CA ILE A 148 11.13 -7.13 14.18
C ILE A 148 11.14 -8.01 12.93
N ALA A 149 10.92 -9.31 13.14
CA ALA A 149 10.64 -10.26 12.07
C ALA A 149 9.13 -10.51 12.02
N VAL A 150 8.52 -10.30 10.87
CA VAL A 150 7.07 -10.35 10.71
C VAL A 150 6.66 -11.18 9.50
N LYS A 151 5.47 -11.76 9.58
CA LYS A 151 4.83 -12.46 8.49
C LYS A 151 3.32 -12.20 8.56
N PRO A 152 2.70 -11.67 7.49
CA PRO A 152 1.26 -11.46 7.49
C PRO A 152 0.50 -12.78 7.44
N VAL A 153 -0.77 -12.72 7.86
CA VAL A 153 -1.69 -13.85 7.70
C VAL A 153 -1.96 -14.06 6.21
N LYS A 154 -1.73 -15.28 5.73
CA LYS A 154 -1.98 -15.61 4.33
C LYS A 154 -3.47 -15.60 4.03
N ARG A 155 -3.87 -14.87 3.01
CA ARG A 155 -5.21 -14.94 2.41
C ARG A 155 -5.19 -15.87 1.21
N PHE A 156 -6.30 -16.55 0.96
CA PHE A 156 -6.46 -17.48 -0.17
C PHE A 156 -7.01 -16.79 -1.43
N THR A 157 -6.67 -15.52 -1.62
CA THR A 157 -7.13 -14.68 -2.73
C THR A 157 -5.95 -14.02 -3.42
N PRO A 158 -6.10 -13.50 -4.65
CA PRO A 158 -5.09 -12.65 -5.27
C PRO A 158 -4.70 -11.44 -4.40
N ASP A 159 -5.60 -11.02 -3.50
CA ASP A 159 -5.44 -9.89 -2.57
C ASP A 159 -4.69 -10.30 -1.30
N ASN A 160 -3.49 -10.84 -1.44
CA ASN A 160 -2.67 -11.24 -0.29
C ASN A 160 -1.67 -10.16 0.13
N ASP A 161 -1.91 -8.95 -0.28
CA ASP A 161 -1.08 -7.80 0.06
C ASP A 161 -1.41 -7.21 1.44
N TRP A 162 -0.37 -6.68 2.08
CA TRP A 162 -0.44 -6.11 3.42
C TRP A 162 0.52 -4.93 3.56
N VAL A 163 0.16 -4.01 4.43
CA VAL A 163 1.07 -3.00 4.94
C VAL A 163 1.35 -3.29 6.42
N LEU A 164 2.62 -3.40 6.79
CA LEU A 164 3.02 -3.28 8.18
C LEU A 164 3.06 -1.79 8.52
N VAL A 165 2.41 -1.43 9.60
CA VAL A 165 2.37 -0.07 10.14
C VAL A 165 3.09 -0.07 11.47
N VAL A 166 4.15 0.73 11.59
CA VAL A 166 4.81 1.03 12.86
C VAL A 166 4.54 2.49 13.17
N ARG A 167 4.07 2.79 14.37
CA ARG A 167 3.94 4.16 14.89
C ARG A 167 4.83 4.35 16.09
N ALA A 168 5.51 5.49 16.13
CA ALA A 168 6.44 5.86 17.18
C ALA A 168 5.93 7.12 17.93
N GLU A 169 5.70 6.98 19.23
CA GLU A 169 5.22 8.03 20.13
C GLU A 169 6.34 8.52 21.06
#